data_400e1a097a1308d6e0eb87dd200ec458
#
_entry.id   400e1a097a1308d6e0eb87dd200ec458
#
_cell.length_a   1.000
_cell.length_b   1.000
_cell.length_c   1.000
_cell.angle_alpha   90.00
_cell.angle_beta   90.00
_cell.angle_gamma   90.00
#
_symmetry.space_group_name_H-M   'P 1'
#
loop_
_entity.id
_entity.type
_entity.pdbx_description
1 polymer ?
#
loop_
_entity_poly.entity_id
_entity_poly.type
_entity_poly.pdbx_seq_one_letter_code
_entity_poly.pdbx_strand_id
1 'polypeptide(L)'
;QTCALPTSEVAANSVAQVARQLATVVAFGLSSATAIYLGKTIGEKKYEHAKAYAKRFVWLSVIMGVVGGVLILLISPVMAETMTLSETAKGYMRFMFFVMSYFVVGQAFNTTMVVGTFRSGGDTRFGLLLDMSTMWGCSILFGALAAFVFHCSVPVVYMILMSDEIIK
;
A
#
# COMPACT_ATOMS: atom_id res chain seq x y z
N GLN A 1 -5.68 -23.39 20.70
CA GLN A 1 -6.90 -22.54 20.58
C GLN A 1 -6.74 -21.73 19.34
N THR A 2 -7.32 -22.21 18.23
CA THR A 2 -7.56 -21.41 17.04
C THR A 2 -8.43 -20.24 17.48
N CYS A 3 -7.85 -19.04 17.54
CA CYS A 3 -8.58 -17.82 17.73
C CYS A 3 -9.47 -17.65 16.49
N ALA A 4 -10.67 -18.22 16.52
CA ALA A 4 -11.69 -17.97 15.52
C ALA A 4 -12.04 -16.49 15.68
N LEU A 5 -11.45 -15.64 14.84
CA LEU A 5 -11.90 -14.27 14.68
C LEU A 5 -13.42 -14.32 14.44
N PRO A 6 -14.21 -13.52 15.15
CA PRO A 6 -15.65 -13.45 14.90
C PRO A 6 -15.89 -13.27 13.39
N THR A 7 -16.83 -13.99 12.82
CA THR A 7 -17.15 -13.96 11.39
C THR A 7 -17.37 -12.54 10.85
N SER A 8 -17.80 -11.62 11.70
CA SER A 8 -17.96 -10.19 11.41
C SER A 8 -16.63 -9.46 11.17
N GLU A 9 -15.56 -9.79 11.91
CA GLU A 9 -14.25 -9.19 11.72
C GLU A 9 -13.58 -9.69 10.43
N VAL A 10 -13.77 -10.96 10.11
CA VAL A 10 -13.31 -11.56 8.84
C VAL A 10 -14.02 -10.91 7.67
N ALA A 11 -15.33 -10.68 7.75
CA ALA A 11 -16.10 -10.01 6.71
C ALA A 11 -15.64 -8.56 6.50
N ALA A 12 -15.45 -7.80 7.58
CA ALA A 12 -14.93 -6.43 7.51
C ALA A 12 -13.54 -6.36 6.87
N ASN A 13 -12.65 -7.28 7.25
CA ASN A 13 -11.31 -7.36 6.65
C ASN A 13 -11.38 -7.70 5.15
N SER A 14 -12.27 -8.60 4.73
CA SER A 14 -12.43 -8.95 3.32
C SER A 14 -12.88 -7.76 2.46
N VAL A 15 -13.83 -6.96 2.95
CA VAL A 15 -14.30 -5.75 2.25
C VAL A 15 -13.17 -4.70 2.18
N ALA A 16 -12.44 -4.49 3.26
CA ALA A 16 -11.30 -3.61 3.29
C ALA A 16 -10.20 -4.04 2.29
N GLN A 17 -9.94 -5.35 2.18
CA GLN A 17 -9.01 -5.91 1.20
C GLN A 17 -9.45 -5.66 -0.25
N VAL A 18 -10.73 -5.81 -0.56
CA VAL A 18 -11.26 -5.53 -1.90
C VAL A 18 -11.11 -4.04 -2.25
N ALA A 19 -11.44 -3.14 -1.33
CA ALA A 19 -11.27 -1.70 -1.53
C ALA A 19 -9.80 -1.34 -1.78
N ARG A 20 -8.89 -1.94 -1.02
CA ARG A 20 -7.45 -1.80 -1.22
C ARG A 20 -7.00 -2.30 -2.59
N GLN A 21 -7.48 -3.48 -3.02
CA GLN A 21 -7.13 -4.04 -4.32
C GLN A 21 -7.55 -3.13 -5.47
N LEU A 22 -8.75 -2.55 -5.42
CA LEU A 22 -9.24 -1.61 -6.42
C LEU A 22 -8.33 -0.37 -6.51
N ALA A 23 -7.95 0.21 -5.39
CA ALA A 23 -7.02 1.33 -5.36
C ALA A 23 -5.64 0.95 -5.91
N THR A 24 -5.16 -0.26 -5.59
CA THR A 24 -3.87 -0.78 -6.05
C THR A 24 -3.83 -1.01 -7.56
N VAL A 25 -4.93 -1.47 -8.19
CA VAL A 25 -5.00 -1.67 -9.64
C VAL A 25 -4.71 -0.36 -10.39
N VAL A 26 -5.23 0.75 -9.92
CA VAL A 26 -4.97 2.08 -10.52
C VAL A 26 -3.49 2.44 -10.41
N ALA A 27 -2.87 2.19 -9.23
CA ALA A 27 -1.45 2.43 -9.01
C ALA A 27 -0.56 1.56 -9.92
N PHE A 28 -0.91 0.29 -10.11
CA PHE A 28 -0.20 -0.59 -11.05
C PHE A 28 -0.36 -0.15 -12.52
N GLY A 29 -1.54 0.31 -12.92
CA GLY A 29 -1.76 0.87 -14.25
C GLY A 29 -0.86 2.08 -14.52
N LEU A 30 -0.81 3.02 -13.57
CA LEU A 30 0.06 4.20 -13.66
C LEU A 30 1.54 3.83 -13.65
N SER A 31 1.94 2.87 -12.82
CA SER A 31 3.31 2.36 -12.78
C SER A 31 3.73 1.74 -14.11
N SER A 32 2.86 0.93 -14.73
CA SER A 32 3.11 0.32 -16.04
C SER A 32 3.24 1.38 -17.14
N ALA A 33 2.39 2.40 -17.14
CA ALA A 33 2.50 3.53 -18.05
C ALA A 33 3.82 4.27 -17.85
N THR A 34 4.22 4.51 -16.60
CA THR A 34 5.51 5.12 -16.25
C THR A 34 6.68 4.31 -16.82
N ALA A 35 6.67 2.98 -16.62
CA ALA A 35 7.73 2.11 -17.11
C ALA A 35 7.88 2.18 -18.64
N ILE A 36 6.77 2.18 -19.37
CA ILE A 36 6.77 2.25 -20.85
C ILE A 36 7.33 3.61 -21.31
N TYR A 37 6.83 4.71 -20.75
CA TYR A 37 7.27 6.05 -21.15
C TYR A 37 8.75 6.31 -20.82
N LEU A 38 9.17 5.97 -19.61
CA LEU A 38 10.55 6.12 -19.21
C LEU A 38 11.47 5.21 -20.03
N GLY A 39 11.11 3.93 -20.20
CA GLY A 39 11.89 2.98 -20.97
C GLY A 39 12.10 3.47 -22.42
N LYS A 40 11.04 3.99 -23.06
CA LYS A 40 11.15 4.59 -24.40
C LYS A 40 12.09 5.80 -24.42
N THR A 41 11.91 6.73 -23.48
CA THR A 41 12.67 7.98 -23.43
C THR A 41 14.16 7.73 -23.12
N ILE A 42 14.46 6.73 -22.27
CA ILE A 42 15.82 6.28 -21.96
C ILE A 42 16.44 5.60 -23.19
N GLY A 43 15.68 4.76 -23.91
CA GLY A 43 16.11 4.12 -25.15
C GLY A 43 16.46 5.13 -26.26
N GLU A 44 15.77 6.25 -26.30
CA GLU A 44 16.08 7.40 -27.18
C GLU A 44 17.26 8.26 -26.68
N LYS A 45 17.92 7.91 -25.58
CA LYS A 45 19.02 8.64 -24.92
C LYS A 45 18.67 10.08 -24.48
N LYS A 46 17.38 10.37 -24.29
CA LYS A 46 16.87 11.68 -23.83
C LYS A 46 16.74 11.72 -22.31
N TYR A 47 17.86 11.61 -21.58
CA TYR A 47 17.89 11.45 -20.12
C TYR A 47 17.26 12.62 -19.36
N GLU A 48 17.38 13.86 -19.85
CA GLU A 48 16.77 15.03 -19.18
C GLU A 48 15.24 14.99 -19.28
N HIS A 49 14.69 14.54 -20.40
CA HIS A 49 13.24 14.32 -20.54
C HIS A 49 12.77 13.16 -19.66
N ALA A 50 13.56 12.07 -19.56
CA ALA A 50 13.23 10.94 -18.69
C ALA A 50 13.14 11.37 -17.22
N LYS A 51 14.07 12.19 -16.70
CA LYS A 51 14.01 12.74 -15.35
C LYS A 51 12.75 13.60 -15.12
N ALA A 52 12.43 14.47 -16.09
CA ALA A 52 11.25 15.32 -16.00
C ALA A 52 9.95 14.50 -15.98
N TYR A 53 9.85 13.46 -16.80
CA TYR A 53 8.71 12.55 -16.83
C TYR A 53 8.63 11.72 -15.55
N ALA A 54 9.73 11.17 -15.04
CA ALA A 54 9.77 10.45 -13.78
C ALA A 54 9.18 11.29 -12.64
N LYS A 55 9.62 12.53 -12.50
CA LYS A 55 9.11 13.45 -11.49
C LYS A 55 7.59 13.70 -11.64
N ARG A 56 7.13 13.90 -12.87
CA ARG A 56 5.68 14.11 -13.13
C ARG A 56 4.85 12.88 -12.80
N PHE A 57 5.30 11.69 -13.17
CA PHE A 57 4.60 10.44 -12.86
C PHE A 57 4.58 10.14 -11.38
N VAL A 58 5.66 10.42 -10.65
CA VAL A 58 5.69 10.30 -9.18
C VAL A 58 4.68 11.26 -8.53
N TRP A 59 4.62 12.52 -8.95
CA TRP A 59 3.62 13.46 -8.47
C TRP A 59 2.19 12.97 -8.78
N LEU A 60 1.97 12.49 -9.99
CA LEU A 60 0.67 11.95 -10.40
C LEU A 60 0.29 10.74 -9.55
N SER A 61 1.23 9.85 -9.22
CA SER A 61 0.97 8.69 -8.37
C SER A 61 0.60 9.09 -6.93
N VAL A 62 1.23 10.11 -6.38
CA VAL A 62 0.87 10.64 -5.07
C VAL A 62 -0.54 11.22 -5.08
N ILE A 63 -0.89 12.00 -6.10
CA ILE A 63 -2.25 12.56 -6.25
C ILE A 63 -3.28 11.42 -6.36
N MET A 64 -3.02 10.42 -7.19
CA MET A 64 -3.92 9.26 -7.33
C MET A 64 -4.00 8.43 -6.05
N GLY A 65 -2.90 8.29 -5.32
CA GLY A 65 -2.87 7.66 -4.00
C GLY A 65 -3.73 8.41 -2.99
N VAL A 66 -3.63 9.74 -2.95
CA VAL A 66 -4.47 10.59 -2.07
C VAL A 66 -5.94 10.46 -2.43
N VAL A 67 -6.28 10.51 -3.72
CA VAL A 67 -7.67 10.31 -4.19
C VAL A 67 -8.18 8.93 -3.77
N GLY A 68 -7.39 7.88 -3.96
CA GLY A 68 -7.73 6.52 -3.50
C GLY A 68 -7.92 6.42 -1.99
N GLY A 69 -7.03 7.06 -1.22
CA GLY A 69 -7.13 7.13 0.24
C GLY A 69 -8.39 7.87 0.72
N VAL A 70 -8.72 8.99 0.10
CA VAL A 70 -9.96 9.75 0.39
C VAL A 70 -11.20 8.91 0.05
N LEU A 71 -11.21 8.21 -1.07
CA LEU A 71 -12.32 7.32 -1.44
C LEU A 71 -12.51 6.20 -0.42
N ILE A 72 -11.42 5.60 0.08
CA ILE A 72 -11.48 4.58 1.13
C ILE A 72 -12.10 5.16 2.41
N LEU A 73 -11.71 6.39 2.82
CA LEU A 73 -12.27 7.05 3.98
C LEU A 73 -13.76 7.39 3.83
N LEU A 74 -14.18 7.80 2.63
CA LEU A 74 -15.59 8.09 2.34
C LEU A 74 -16.46 6.82 2.35
N ILE A 75 -15.92 5.68 1.93
CA ILE A 75 -16.62 4.39 1.95
C ILE A 75 -16.70 3.81 3.37
N SER A 76 -15.73 4.14 4.24
CA SER A 76 -15.63 3.62 5.61
C SER A 76 -16.93 3.76 6.43
N PRO A 77 -17.60 4.93 6.55
CA PRO A 77 -18.83 5.07 7.32
C PRO A 77 -19.99 4.29 6.72
N VAL A 78 -20.09 4.26 5.40
CA VAL A 78 -21.15 3.50 4.69
C VAL A 78 -21.01 2.01 4.99
N MET A 79 -19.80 1.48 4.97
CA MET A 79 -19.54 0.08 5.32
C MET A 79 -19.81 -0.21 6.80
N ALA A 80 -19.49 0.73 7.70
CA ALA A 80 -19.75 0.59 9.13
C ALA A 80 -21.25 0.55 9.47
N GLU A 81 -22.08 1.22 8.69
CA GLU A 81 -23.54 1.26 8.90
C GLU A 81 -24.25 0.06 8.25
N THR A 82 -23.76 -0.41 7.10
CA THR A 82 -24.38 -1.53 6.38
C THR A 82 -24.08 -2.89 7.02
N MET A 83 -22.99 -2.99 7.78
CA MET A 83 -22.64 -4.23 8.48
C MET A 83 -23.20 -4.24 9.90
N THR A 84 -23.88 -5.33 10.27
CA THR A 84 -24.39 -5.60 11.65
C THR A 84 -23.24 -6.00 12.57
N LEU A 85 -22.32 -5.06 12.84
CA LEU A 85 -21.16 -5.25 13.69
C LEU A 85 -21.42 -4.72 15.10
N SER A 86 -20.76 -5.32 16.09
CA SER A 86 -20.74 -4.74 17.45
C SER A 86 -20.05 -3.37 17.42
N GLU A 87 -20.40 -2.48 18.36
CA GLU A 87 -19.81 -1.11 18.43
C GLU A 87 -18.29 -1.16 18.57
N THR A 88 -17.75 -2.15 19.27
CA THR A 88 -16.30 -2.36 19.38
C THR A 88 -15.66 -2.72 18.04
N ALA A 89 -16.31 -3.60 17.26
CA ALA A 89 -15.83 -4.00 15.93
C ALA A 89 -15.92 -2.86 14.92
N LYS A 90 -16.92 -1.98 15.01
CA LYS A 90 -17.01 -0.75 14.18
C LYS A 90 -15.85 0.22 14.48
N GLY A 91 -15.45 0.34 15.75
CA GLY A 91 -14.29 1.15 16.14
C GLY A 91 -13.00 0.63 15.52
N TYR A 92 -12.75 -0.67 15.61
CA TYR A 92 -11.58 -1.30 14.97
C TYR A 92 -11.60 -1.16 13.45
N MET A 93 -12.76 -1.33 12.83
CA MET A 93 -12.91 -1.19 11.38
C MET A 93 -12.58 0.22 10.91
N ARG A 94 -13.11 1.27 11.57
CA ARG A 94 -12.77 2.67 11.23
C ARG A 94 -11.28 2.94 11.33
N PHE A 95 -10.65 2.42 12.38
CA PHE A 95 -9.21 2.55 12.56
C PHE A 95 -8.43 1.84 11.43
N MET A 96 -8.83 0.62 11.07
CA MET A 96 -8.21 -0.11 9.95
C MET A 96 -8.36 0.62 8.62
N PHE A 97 -9.52 1.21 8.33
CA PHE A 97 -9.73 2.01 7.12
C PHE A 97 -8.86 3.28 7.11
N PHE A 98 -8.68 3.92 8.25
CA PHE A 98 -7.78 5.08 8.37
C PHE A 98 -6.32 4.69 8.06
N VAL A 99 -5.85 3.60 8.65
CA VAL A 99 -4.51 3.06 8.38
C VAL A 99 -4.35 2.67 6.90
N MET A 100 -5.37 2.01 6.32
CA MET A 100 -5.37 1.65 4.90
C MET A 100 -5.33 2.86 3.97
N SER A 101 -6.07 3.92 4.29
CA SER A 101 -6.05 5.16 3.50
C SER A 101 -4.64 5.74 3.39
N TYR A 102 -3.94 5.80 4.52
CA TYR A 102 -2.55 6.26 4.55
C TYR A 102 -1.60 5.31 3.80
N PHE A 103 -1.78 4.00 4.00
CA PHE A 103 -1.00 2.97 3.33
C PHE A 103 -1.11 3.03 1.80
N VAL A 104 -2.31 3.26 1.25
CA VAL A 104 -2.54 3.34 -0.20
C VAL A 104 -1.75 4.47 -0.84
N VAL A 105 -1.57 5.59 -0.14
CA VAL A 105 -0.73 6.71 -0.63
C VAL A 105 0.73 6.27 -0.74
N GLY A 106 1.26 5.65 0.31
CA GLY A 106 2.63 5.11 0.32
C GLY A 106 2.82 4.05 -0.77
N GLN A 107 1.87 3.13 -0.89
CA GLN A 107 1.90 2.07 -1.89
C GLN A 107 1.88 2.62 -3.33
N ALA A 108 1.06 3.63 -3.63
CA ALA A 108 1.02 4.25 -4.95
C ALA A 108 2.37 4.89 -5.32
N PHE A 109 3.00 5.58 -4.37
CA PHE A 109 4.33 6.15 -4.53
C PHE A 109 5.38 5.06 -4.77
N ASN A 110 5.48 4.07 -3.89
CA ASN A 110 6.47 3.01 -3.97
C ASN A 110 6.34 2.17 -5.23
N THR A 111 5.12 1.78 -5.59
CA THR A 111 4.85 1.01 -6.81
C THR A 111 5.33 1.78 -8.04
N THR A 112 5.10 3.09 -8.12
CA THR A 112 5.55 3.91 -9.24
C THR A 112 7.07 4.08 -9.24
N MET A 113 7.70 4.22 -8.09
CA MET A 113 9.16 4.30 -8.00
C MET A 113 9.83 2.97 -8.33
N VAL A 114 9.43 1.87 -7.70
CA VAL A 114 10.09 0.57 -7.84
C VAL A 114 9.77 -0.07 -9.20
N VAL A 115 8.48 -0.23 -9.52
CA VAL A 115 8.04 -0.90 -10.74
C VAL A 115 8.10 0.04 -11.94
N GLY A 116 7.75 1.30 -11.77
CA GLY A 116 7.77 2.30 -12.85
C GLY A 116 9.18 2.79 -13.18
N THR A 117 9.85 3.39 -12.20
CA THR A 117 11.10 4.14 -12.44
C THR A 117 12.35 3.25 -12.43
N PHE A 118 12.59 2.47 -11.37
CA PHE A 118 13.80 1.65 -11.30
C PHE A 118 13.82 0.55 -12.36
N ARG A 119 12.69 -0.09 -12.58
CA ARG A 119 12.58 -1.15 -13.59
C ARG A 119 12.80 -0.63 -15.02
N SER A 120 12.30 0.55 -15.35
CA SER A 120 12.51 1.18 -16.65
C SER A 120 13.93 1.71 -16.84
N GLY A 121 14.60 2.11 -15.75
CA GLY A 121 16.01 2.51 -15.75
C GLY A 121 17.00 1.37 -15.90
N GLY A 122 16.53 0.12 -15.92
CA GLY A 122 17.38 -1.09 -16.00
C GLY A 122 17.94 -1.56 -14.68
N ASP A 123 17.76 -0.83 -13.58
CA ASP A 123 18.24 -1.20 -12.24
C ASP A 123 17.20 -1.99 -11.44
N THR A 124 16.76 -3.09 -12.05
CA THR A 124 15.80 -4.01 -11.42
C THR A 124 16.37 -4.70 -10.18
N ARG A 125 17.70 -4.87 -10.11
CA ARG A 125 18.37 -5.50 -8.96
C ARG A 125 18.29 -4.63 -7.71
N PHE A 126 18.50 -3.33 -7.86
CA PHE A 126 18.39 -2.39 -6.74
C PHE A 126 16.97 -2.35 -6.20
N GLY A 127 15.95 -2.23 -7.06
CA GLY A 127 14.55 -2.28 -6.66
C GLY A 127 14.17 -3.57 -5.94
N LEU A 128 14.65 -4.72 -6.44
CA LEU A 128 14.42 -6.03 -5.82
C LEU A 128 15.11 -6.13 -4.44
N LEU A 129 16.35 -5.70 -4.32
CA LEU A 129 17.09 -5.72 -3.05
C LEU A 129 16.43 -4.82 -2.01
N LEU A 130 15.95 -3.65 -2.42
CA LEU A 130 15.24 -2.72 -1.55
C LEU A 130 13.93 -3.33 -1.05
N ASP A 131 13.14 -3.92 -1.93
CA ASP A 131 11.89 -4.62 -1.59
C ASP A 131 12.14 -5.78 -0.62
N MET A 132 13.08 -6.66 -0.95
CA MET A 132 13.41 -7.82 -0.13
C MET A 132 13.96 -7.42 1.24
N SER A 133 14.89 -6.47 1.30
CA SER A 133 15.50 -6.04 2.57
C SER A 133 14.48 -5.37 3.49
N THR A 134 13.57 -4.55 2.96
CA THR A 134 12.54 -3.90 3.76
C THR A 134 11.48 -4.90 4.23
N MET A 135 11.02 -5.77 3.34
CA MET A 135 10.02 -6.78 3.68
C MET A 135 10.55 -7.76 4.74
N TRP A 136 11.75 -8.31 4.57
CA TRP A 136 12.33 -9.27 5.50
C TRP A 136 12.90 -8.60 6.75
N GLY A 137 13.64 -7.49 6.60
CA GLY A 137 14.31 -6.80 7.70
C GLY A 137 13.37 -6.02 8.61
N CYS A 138 12.32 -5.42 8.05
CA CYS A 138 11.40 -4.59 8.82
C CYS A 138 10.07 -5.30 9.07
N SER A 139 9.30 -5.59 8.02
CA SER A 139 7.93 -6.09 8.21
C SER A 139 7.87 -7.43 8.92
N ILE A 140 8.59 -8.44 8.44
CA ILE A 140 8.53 -9.78 9.03
C ILE A 140 9.15 -9.80 10.42
N LEU A 141 10.33 -9.20 10.58
CA LEU A 141 11.05 -9.21 11.85
C LEU A 141 10.29 -8.43 12.94
N PHE A 142 9.90 -7.19 12.66
CA PHE A 142 9.16 -6.38 13.63
C PHE A 142 7.73 -6.87 13.85
N GLY A 143 7.07 -7.38 12.82
CA GLY A 143 5.75 -8.00 12.93
C GLY A 143 5.77 -9.24 13.81
N ALA A 144 6.78 -10.11 13.63
CA ALA A 144 6.96 -11.29 14.47
C ALA A 144 7.31 -10.92 15.93
N LEU A 145 8.20 -9.96 16.13
CA LEU A 145 8.53 -9.45 17.47
C LEU A 145 7.29 -8.88 18.17
N ALA A 146 6.52 -8.06 17.48
CA ALA A 146 5.29 -7.46 18.04
C ALA A 146 4.24 -8.52 18.39
N ALA A 147 4.09 -9.55 17.57
CA ALA A 147 3.11 -10.61 17.80
C ALA A 147 3.55 -11.60 18.88
N PHE A 148 4.79 -12.08 18.84
CA PHE A 148 5.25 -13.19 19.67
C PHE A 148 5.94 -12.75 20.96
N VAL A 149 6.66 -11.62 20.96
CA VAL A 149 7.41 -11.14 22.12
C VAL A 149 6.59 -10.14 22.92
N PHE A 150 6.02 -9.14 22.25
CA PHE A 150 5.29 -8.07 22.94
C PHE A 150 3.79 -8.37 23.11
N HIS A 151 3.27 -9.44 22.51
CA HIS A 151 1.84 -9.81 22.54
C HIS A 151 0.92 -8.61 22.27
N CYS A 152 1.31 -7.76 21.31
CA CYS A 152 0.55 -6.56 20.96
C CYS A 152 -0.83 -6.91 20.40
N SER A 153 -1.78 -5.98 20.54
CA SER A 153 -3.10 -6.13 19.96
C SER A 153 -3.05 -6.22 18.43
N VAL A 154 -3.99 -6.93 17.83
CA VAL A 154 -4.07 -7.16 16.38
C VAL A 154 -3.93 -5.87 15.55
N PRO A 155 -4.55 -4.72 15.91
CA PRO A 155 -4.38 -3.48 15.17
C PRO A 155 -2.94 -2.95 15.16
N VAL A 156 -2.21 -3.13 16.25
CA VAL A 156 -0.81 -2.67 16.37
C VAL A 156 0.11 -3.53 15.50
N VAL A 157 -0.06 -4.86 15.54
CA VAL A 157 0.68 -5.76 14.66
C VAL A 157 0.39 -5.46 13.20
N TYR A 158 -0.88 -5.18 12.87
CA TYR A 158 -1.29 -4.79 11.53
C TYR A 158 -0.63 -3.50 11.06
N MET A 159 -0.55 -2.46 11.92
CA MET A 159 0.17 -1.21 11.62
C MET A 159 1.65 -1.45 11.36
N ILE A 160 2.30 -2.28 12.15
CA ILE A 160 3.72 -2.60 11.99
C ILE A 160 3.97 -3.32 10.66
N LEU A 161 3.12 -4.31 10.33
CA LEU A 161 3.20 -5.04 9.06
C LEU A 161 2.97 -4.13 7.84
N MET A 162 2.16 -3.08 8.00
CA MET A 162 1.88 -2.11 6.92
C MET A 162 2.90 -0.96 6.86
N SER A 163 3.81 -0.84 7.84
CA SER A 163 4.81 0.24 7.89
C SER A 163 5.93 0.09 6.86
N ASP A 164 6.06 -1.07 6.22
CA ASP A 164 7.11 -1.32 5.22
C ASP A 164 7.01 -0.39 4.00
N GLU A 165 5.81 -0.02 3.60
CA GLU A 165 5.59 0.92 2.50
C GLU A 165 6.03 2.36 2.80
N ILE A 166 6.23 2.68 4.08
CA ILE A 166 6.69 4.01 4.52
C ILE A 166 8.21 4.04 4.63
N ILE A 167 8.81 2.89 4.94
CA ILE A 167 10.26 2.75 5.14
C ILE A 167 10.99 2.61 3.80
N LYS A 168 10.30 2.13 2.75
CA LYS A 168 10.80 2.08 1.37
C LYS A 168 10.96 3.45 0.73
#